data_aece935954e16a78c15aadeab876f517
#
_entry.id   aece935954e16a78c15aadeab876f517
#
_cell.length_a   1.000
_cell.length_b   1.000
_cell.length_c   1.000
_cell.angle_alpha   90.00
_cell.angle_beta   90.00
_cell.angle_gamma   90.00
#
_symmetry.space_group_name_H-M   'P 1'
#
loop_
_entity.id
_entity.type
_entity.pdbx_description
1 polymer ?
#
loop_
_entity_poly.entity_id
_entity_poly.type
_entity_poly.pdbx_seq_one_letter_code
_entity_poly.pdbx_strand_id
1 'polypeptide(L)'
;DKAGVDVLELGVPFSDPLADGLVNQLAAQRGLESGTTPPKVLETVAAVRKHSQIPIVLYIYFNLVHKRGVKQFIADAARAGVDGLLVLDLPPEESDNYEQLLRDAGLCNIYLVAPTTPDARIELIVKRATGFIYYISREGVTGMQEKVAANLADRIAKIRQHTGLPIAVGFGISNPEQARLVAQNADAVVVGSAVVNQIAQHGRSRKLVPNVTGFVKSLAEAVKRR
;
A
#
# COMPACT_ATOMS: atom_id res chain seq x y z
N ASP A 1 -8.40 -11.32 4.22
CA ASP A 1 -8.53 -12.33 3.17
C ASP A 1 -9.99 -12.81 3.03
N LYS A 2 -10.59 -13.39 4.07
CA LYS A 2 -12.00 -13.83 4.08
C LYS A 2 -13.01 -12.71 3.78
N ALA A 3 -12.65 -11.46 3.99
CA ALA A 3 -13.47 -10.31 3.64
C ALA A 3 -13.45 -9.99 2.12
N GLY A 4 -12.60 -10.65 1.34
CA GLY A 4 -12.53 -10.50 -0.11
C GLY A 4 -11.52 -9.45 -0.59
N VAL A 5 -10.52 -9.12 0.23
CA VAL A 5 -9.38 -8.29 -0.17
C VAL A 5 -8.46 -9.10 -1.09
N ASP A 6 -7.91 -8.45 -2.11
CA ASP A 6 -7.06 -9.12 -3.11
C ASP A 6 -5.56 -8.99 -2.78
N VAL A 7 -5.16 -7.92 -2.07
CA VAL A 7 -3.77 -7.68 -1.62
C VAL A 7 -3.81 -7.06 -0.23
N LEU A 8 -2.94 -7.50 0.67
CA LEU A 8 -2.74 -6.89 1.98
C LEU A 8 -1.49 -6.00 1.96
N GLU A 9 -1.68 -4.70 2.20
CA GLU A 9 -0.58 -3.78 2.47
C GLU A 9 -0.38 -3.66 3.98
N LEU A 10 0.79 -4.06 4.46
CA LEU A 10 1.11 -4.10 5.89
C LEU A 10 2.14 -3.04 6.25
N GLY A 11 1.74 -2.05 7.04
CA GLY A 11 2.61 -0.97 7.51
C GLY A 11 3.61 -1.44 8.56
N VAL A 12 4.89 -1.10 8.36
CA VAL A 12 5.95 -1.31 9.35
C VAL A 12 6.13 -0.02 10.14
N PRO A 13 5.88 0.01 11.47
CA PRO A 13 5.93 1.24 12.26
C PRO A 13 7.33 1.89 12.25
N PHE A 14 7.36 3.20 12.03
CA PHE A 14 8.58 4.00 12.04
C PHE A 14 8.38 5.27 12.90
N SER A 15 9.44 5.74 13.57
CA SER A 15 9.39 6.89 14.47
C SER A 15 9.25 8.23 13.74
N ASP A 16 9.72 8.29 12.49
CA ASP A 16 9.80 9.52 11.71
C ASP A 16 9.06 9.40 10.36
N PRO A 17 7.73 9.14 10.37
CA PRO A 17 6.96 8.78 9.19
C PRO A 17 6.57 10.00 8.34
N LEU A 18 7.56 10.66 7.71
CA LEU A 18 7.44 11.95 7.01
C LEU A 18 6.48 11.94 5.82
N ALA A 19 6.28 10.78 5.19
CA ALA A 19 5.37 10.63 4.06
C ALA A 19 3.92 10.36 4.49
N ASP A 20 3.68 10.07 5.77
CA ASP A 20 2.38 9.66 6.28
C ASP A 20 1.49 10.83 6.71
N GLY A 21 0.18 10.68 6.48
CA GLY A 21 -0.83 11.52 7.12
C GLY A 21 -1.04 11.15 8.60
N LEU A 22 -1.69 12.05 9.35
CA LEU A 22 -1.86 11.94 10.81
C LEU A 22 -2.40 10.59 11.28
N VAL A 23 -3.35 9.98 10.57
CA VAL A 23 -3.95 8.69 10.96
C VAL A 23 -2.90 7.57 10.97
N ASN A 24 -2.06 7.53 9.93
CA ASN A 24 -0.99 6.53 9.82
C ASN A 24 0.15 6.83 10.80
N GLN A 25 0.51 8.11 11.03
CA GLN A 25 1.47 8.50 12.05
C GLN A 25 1.05 8.01 13.44
N LEU A 26 -0.20 8.25 13.81
CA LEU A 26 -0.76 7.77 15.09
C LEU A 26 -0.82 6.23 15.16
N ALA A 27 -1.02 5.56 14.03
CA ALA A 27 -0.97 4.09 13.98
C ALA A 27 0.46 3.58 14.17
N ALA A 28 1.45 4.20 13.52
CA ALA A 28 2.86 3.88 13.71
C ALA A 28 3.29 4.08 15.17
N GLN A 29 2.88 5.19 15.79
CA GLN A 29 3.13 5.46 17.21
C GLN A 29 2.57 4.35 18.10
N ARG A 30 1.30 3.96 17.92
CA ARG A 30 0.68 2.86 18.70
C ARG A 30 1.42 1.53 18.48
N GLY A 31 1.86 1.27 17.24
CA GLY A 31 2.68 0.10 16.91
C GLY A 31 4.01 0.10 17.69
N LEU A 32 4.72 1.22 17.71
CA LEU A 32 5.98 1.36 18.45
C LEU A 32 5.77 1.23 19.96
N GLU A 33 4.76 1.88 20.52
CA GLU A 33 4.39 1.79 21.94
C GLU A 33 4.06 0.35 22.37
N SER A 34 3.49 -0.45 21.46
CA SER A 34 3.24 -1.88 21.70
C SER A 34 4.48 -2.75 21.54
N GLY A 35 5.64 -2.16 21.22
CA GLY A 35 6.90 -2.84 21.01
C GLY A 35 6.98 -3.58 19.67
N THR A 36 6.22 -3.15 18.65
CA THR A 36 6.31 -3.69 17.30
C THR A 36 7.61 -3.25 16.65
N THR A 37 8.32 -4.21 16.06
CA THR A 37 9.60 -4.02 15.35
C THR A 37 9.51 -4.67 13.98
N PRO A 38 10.40 -4.33 13.00
CA PRO A 38 10.39 -5.01 11.71
C PRO A 38 10.47 -6.54 11.79
N PRO A 39 11.31 -7.18 12.65
CA PRO A 39 11.26 -8.63 12.85
C PRO A 39 9.88 -9.15 13.27
N LYS A 40 9.20 -8.50 14.22
CA LYS A 40 7.85 -8.89 14.65
C LYS A 40 6.80 -8.77 13.54
N VAL A 41 6.96 -7.80 12.65
CA VAL A 41 6.10 -7.70 11.46
C VAL A 41 6.33 -8.90 10.55
N LEU A 42 7.58 -9.29 10.31
CA LEU A 42 7.91 -10.49 9.52
C LEU A 42 7.41 -11.78 10.18
N GLU A 43 7.50 -11.90 11.49
CA GLU A 43 6.89 -13.01 12.25
C GLU A 43 5.37 -13.05 12.05
N THR A 44 4.71 -11.87 12.01
CA THR A 44 3.28 -11.77 11.74
C THR A 44 2.95 -12.23 10.32
N VAL A 45 3.75 -11.84 9.31
CA VAL A 45 3.61 -12.33 7.93
C VAL A 45 3.72 -13.85 7.88
N ALA A 46 4.76 -14.42 8.49
CA ALA A 46 4.95 -15.86 8.55
C ALA A 46 3.80 -16.60 9.25
N ALA A 47 3.19 -15.97 10.26
CA ALA A 47 2.00 -16.52 10.93
C ALA A 47 0.76 -16.49 10.01
N VAL A 48 0.56 -15.39 9.27
CA VAL A 48 -0.53 -15.27 8.27
C VAL A 48 -0.38 -16.32 7.18
N ARG A 49 0.82 -16.59 6.69
CA ARG A 49 1.11 -17.60 5.65
C ARG A 49 0.68 -19.02 6.00
N LYS A 50 0.53 -19.34 7.27
CA LYS A 50 -0.01 -20.65 7.69
C LYS A 50 -1.48 -20.84 7.32
N HIS A 51 -2.20 -19.76 7.02
CA HIS A 51 -3.65 -19.77 6.83
C HIS A 51 -4.13 -19.05 5.57
N SER A 52 -3.25 -18.28 4.90
CA SER A 52 -3.61 -17.42 3.76
C SER A 52 -2.47 -17.32 2.77
N GLN A 53 -2.82 -17.30 1.48
CA GLN A 53 -1.90 -17.03 0.38
C GLN A 53 -2.17 -15.64 -0.25
N ILE A 54 -2.89 -14.77 0.44
CA ILE A 54 -3.11 -13.39 -0.02
C ILE A 54 -1.76 -12.71 -0.26
N PRO A 55 -1.55 -12.02 -1.40
CA PRO A 55 -0.35 -11.23 -1.61
C PRO A 55 -0.17 -10.20 -0.50
N ILE A 56 1.06 -10.12 0.06
CA ILE A 56 1.42 -9.19 1.14
C ILE A 56 2.53 -8.27 0.67
N VAL A 57 2.25 -6.96 0.70
CA VAL A 57 3.21 -5.89 0.43
C VAL A 57 3.56 -5.19 1.74
N LEU A 58 4.83 -4.98 2.03
CA LEU A 58 5.24 -4.15 3.15
C LEU A 58 5.29 -2.68 2.74
N TYR A 59 4.56 -1.85 3.46
CA TYR A 59 4.62 -0.39 3.43
C TYR A 59 5.65 0.06 4.46
N ILE A 60 6.82 0.54 4.00
CA ILE A 60 8.01 0.69 4.87
C ILE A 60 8.87 1.88 4.46
N TYR A 61 9.58 2.45 5.42
CA TYR A 61 10.62 3.45 5.21
C TYR A 61 12.00 2.81 5.05
N PHE A 62 12.82 3.35 4.15
CA PHE A 62 14.12 2.77 3.78
C PHE A 62 15.09 2.68 4.97
N ASN A 63 15.01 3.60 5.91
CA ASN A 63 15.85 3.55 7.13
C ASN A 63 15.73 2.22 7.88
N LEU A 64 14.53 1.64 7.96
CA LEU A 64 14.30 0.35 8.62
C LEU A 64 14.94 -0.81 7.86
N VAL A 65 14.90 -0.75 6.53
CA VAL A 65 15.55 -1.72 5.63
C VAL A 65 17.08 -1.60 5.74
N HIS A 66 17.59 -0.36 5.67
CA HIS A 66 19.01 -0.06 5.74
C HIS A 66 19.63 -0.45 7.09
N LYS A 67 18.96 -0.15 8.20
CA LYS A 67 19.43 -0.46 9.56
C LYS A 67 19.65 -1.98 9.78
N ARG A 68 18.84 -2.81 9.14
CA ARG A 68 18.99 -4.29 9.18
C ARG A 68 20.09 -4.78 8.24
N GLY A 69 20.51 -3.94 7.28
CA GLY A 69 21.26 -4.31 6.09
C GLY A 69 20.32 -4.76 4.98
N VAL A 70 20.36 -4.05 3.83
CA VAL A 70 19.40 -4.19 2.72
C VAL A 70 19.26 -5.65 2.27
N LYS A 71 20.38 -6.33 2.00
CA LYS A 71 20.40 -7.75 1.59
C LYS A 71 19.76 -8.65 2.63
N GLN A 72 20.09 -8.45 3.91
CA GLN A 72 19.57 -9.28 4.99
C GLN A 72 18.07 -9.07 5.17
N PHE A 73 17.59 -7.81 5.14
CA PHE A 73 16.16 -7.50 5.27
C PHE A 73 15.35 -8.15 4.16
N ILE A 74 15.80 -8.02 2.91
CA ILE A 74 15.13 -8.60 1.74
C ILE A 74 15.06 -10.13 1.85
N ALA A 75 16.16 -10.77 2.25
CA ALA A 75 16.18 -12.22 2.46
C ALA A 75 15.24 -12.66 3.60
N ASP A 76 15.18 -11.90 4.69
CA ASP A 76 14.27 -12.18 5.81
C ASP A 76 12.80 -11.98 5.39
N ALA A 77 12.49 -10.93 4.62
CA ALA A 77 11.15 -10.66 4.09
C ALA A 77 10.67 -11.77 3.13
N ALA A 78 11.51 -12.17 2.18
CA ALA A 78 11.20 -13.28 1.26
C ALA A 78 10.94 -14.58 2.02
N ARG A 79 11.79 -14.92 3.00
CA ARG A 79 11.62 -16.12 3.85
C ARG A 79 10.35 -16.10 4.68
N ALA A 80 9.93 -14.92 5.14
CA ALA A 80 8.66 -14.73 5.87
C ALA A 80 7.44 -14.89 4.97
N GLY A 81 7.60 -14.78 3.65
CA GLY A 81 6.53 -14.87 2.68
C GLY A 81 5.95 -13.52 2.26
N VAL A 82 6.72 -12.45 2.33
CA VAL A 82 6.39 -11.16 1.72
C VAL A 82 6.45 -11.30 0.19
N ASP A 83 5.55 -10.66 -0.54
CA ASP A 83 5.50 -10.68 -2.01
C ASP A 83 6.09 -9.41 -2.64
N GLY A 84 6.12 -8.31 -1.91
CA GLY A 84 6.66 -7.06 -2.42
C GLY A 84 6.93 -6.02 -1.35
N LEU A 85 7.72 -5.01 -1.73
CA LEU A 85 8.02 -3.86 -0.87
C LEU A 85 7.58 -2.57 -1.56
N LEU A 86 6.92 -1.71 -0.80
CA LEU A 86 6.64 -0.32 -1.11
C LEU A 86 7.48 0.54 -0.15
N VAL A 87 8.66 0.94 -0.61
CA VAL A 87 9.56 1.80 0.16
C VAL A 87 9.26 3.26 -0.17
N LEU A 88 8.84 4.02 0.84
CA LEU A 88 8.21 5.34 0.66
C LEU A 88 9.19 6.46 0.30
N ASP A 89 10.43 6.34 0.74
CA ASP A 89 11.45 7.39 0.76
C ASP A 89 12.73 7.01 0.01
N LEU A 90 12.72 5.93 -0.78
CA LEU A 90 13.83 5.56 -1.66
C LEU A 90 13.52 5.98 -3.11
N PRO A 91 14.19 7.02 -3.64
CA PRO A 91 13.97 7.44 -5.02
C PRO A 91 14.58 6.44 -6.01
N PRO A 92 14.03 6.35 -7.23
CA PRO A 92 14.53 5.42 -8.26
C PRO A 92 16.02 5.57 -8.54
N GLU A 93 16.55 6.80 -8.46
CA GLU A 93 17.95 7.11 -8.74
C GLU A 93 18.93 6.46 -7.77
N GLU A 94 18.48 6.14 -6.55
CA GLU A 94 19.30 5.54 -5.48
C GLU A 94 19.01 4.05 -5.28
N SER A 95 18.20 3.43 -6.14
CA SER A 95 17.62 2.11 -5.86
C SER A 95 18.27 0.94 -6.60
N ASP A 96 19.31 1.13 -7.43
CA ASP A 96 19.86 0.09 -8.32
C ASP A 96 20.22 -1.21 -7.59
N ASN A 97 21.00 -1.12 -6.51
CA ASN A 97 21.39 -2.29 -5.71
C ASN A 97 20.18 -2.93 -4.98
N TYR A 98 19.28 -2.09 -4.48
CA TYR A 98 18.05 -2.54 -3.81
C TYR A 98 17.14 -3.31 -4.79
N GLU A 99 16.93 -2.79 -5.98
CA GLU A 99 16.10 -3.42 -7.02
C GLU A 99 16.66 -4.76 -7.47
N GLN A 100 18.00 -4.85 -7.64
CA GLN A 100 18.63 -6.10 -7.99
C GLN A 100 18.41 -7.17 -6.91
N LEU A 101 18.56 -6.79 -5.64
CA LEU A 101 18.33 -7.71 -4.52
C LEU A 101 16.85 -8.16 -4.43
N LEU A 102 15.90 -7.29 -4.74
CA LEU A 102 14.48 -7.67 -4.81
C LEU A 102 14.22 -8.68 -5.94
N ARG A 103 14.74 -8.41 -7.15
CA ARG A 103 14.63 -9.35 -8.29
C ARG A 103 15.19 -10.72 -7.95
N ASP A 104 16.39 -10.76 -7.36
CA ASP A 104 17.06 -12.00 -6.97
C ASP A 104 16.28 -12.79 -5.91
N ALA A 105 15.53 -12.08 -5.05
CA ALA A 105 14.69 -12.66 -4.02
C ALA A 105 13.25 -12.99 -4.49
N GLY A 106 12.89 -12.65 -5.74
CA GLY A 106 11.54 -12.82 -6.29
C GLY A 106 10.48 -11.90 -5.69
N LEU A 107 10.89 -10.76 -5.11
CA LEU A 107 9.99 -9.76 -4.52
C LEU A 107 9.66 -8.65 -5.53
N CYS A 108 8.40 -8.19 -5.50
CA CYS A 108 7.98 -7.02 -6.28
C CYS A 108 8.49 -5.73 -5.66
N ASN A 109 8.87 -4.79 -6.53
CA ASN A 109 9.22 -3.42 -6.19
C ASN A 109 8.09 -2.48 -6.58
N ILE A 110 7.31 -2.00 -5.62
CA ILE A 110 6.18 -1.11 -5.87
C ILE A 110 6.65 0.34 -5.71
N TYR A 111 6.35 1.16 -6.72
CA TYR A 111 6.66 2.59 -6.69
C TYR A 111 5.42 3.46 -6.63
N LEU A 112 5.62 4.65 -6.05
CA LEU A 112 4.60 5.70 -5.93
C LEU A 112 4.67 6.66 -7.11
N VAL A 113 3.51 7.02 -7.66
CA VAL A 113 3.31 8.13 -8.58
C VAL A 113 2.29 9.09 -7.98
N ALA A 114 2.60 10.37 -7.97
CA ALA A 114 1.75 11.44 -7.45
C ALA A 114 1.20 12.34 -8.58
N PRO A 115 0.15 13.12 -8.35
CA PRO A 115 -0.35 14.08 -9.34
C PRO A 115 0.70 15.08 -9.84
N THR A 116 1.68 15.38 -8.99
CA THR A 116 2.79 16.29 -9.28
C THR A 116 3.98 15.63 -9.98
N THR A 117 3.93 14.31 -10.22
CA THR A 117 5.03 13.60 -10.88
C THR A 117 5.05 13.95 -12.38
N PRO A 118 6.16 14.54 -12.90
CA PRO A 118 6.30 14.85 -14.33
C PRO A 118 6.37 13.60 -15.19
N ASP A 119 5.98 13.69 -16.46
CA ASP A 119 5.91 12.55 -17.40
C ASP A 119 7.26 11.81 -17.54
N ALA A 120 8.38 12.52 -17.67
CA ALA A 120 9.70 11.91 -17.72
C ALA A 120 10.04 11.11 -16.45
N ARG A 121 9.56 11.55 -15.29
CA ARG A 121 9.74 10.82 -14.03
C ARG A 121 8.78 9.62 -13.92
N ILE A 122 7.58 9.72 -14.46
CA ILE A 122 6.67 8.56 -14.57
C ILE A 122 7.35 7.48 -15.39
N GLU A 123 7.91 7.81 -16.55
CA GLU A 123 8.63 6.86 -17.42
C GLU A 123 9.79 6.16 -16.68
N LEU A 124 10.59 6.91 -15.92
CA LEU A 124 11.67 6.35 -15.10
C LEU A 124 11.14 5.38 -14.04
N ILE A 125 10.10 5.78 -13.30
CA ILE A 125 9.49 4.99 -12.23
C ILE A 125 8.93 3.68 -12.76
N VAL A 126 8.13 3.72 -13.83
CA VAL A 126 7.44 2.53 -14.35
C VAL A 126 8.40 1.50 -14.98
N LYS A 127 9.56 1.94 -15.49
CA LYS A 127 10.61 1.03 -15.98
C LYS A 127 11.26 0.22 -14.87
N ARG A 128 11.24 0.72 -13.65
CA ARG A 128 11.86 0.12 -12.47
C ARG A 128 10.86 -0.63 -11.57
N ALA A 129 9.58 -0.32 -11.72
CA ALA A 129 8.51 -0.94 -10.95
C ALA A 129 8.24 -2.37 -11.41
N THR A 130 7.82 -3.20 -10.46
CA THR A 130 7.24 -4.52 -10.71
C THR A 130 5.99 -4.71 -9.84
N GLY A 131 5.15 -5.69 -10.18
CA GLY A 131 3.89 -5.91 -9.46
C GLY A 131 2.81 -4.91 -9.88
N PHE A 132 2.79 -3.72 -9.33
CA PHE A 132 1.85 -2.65 -9.70
C PHE A 132 2.43 -1.26 -9.45
N ILE A 133 1.79 -0.24 -10.05
CA ILE A 133 2.07 1.18 -9.76
C ILE A 133 1.08 1.67 -8.73
N TYR A 134 1.56 2.30 -7.66
CA TYR A 134 0.71 2.94 -6.67
C TYR A 134 0.54 4.42 -7.00
N TYR A 135 -0.65 4.81 -7.48
CA TYR A 135 -0.98 6.21 -7.71
C TYR A 135 -1.64 6.81 -6.48
N ILE A 136 -0.99 7.82 -5.88
CA ILE A 136 -1.52 8.57 -4.75
C ILE A 136 -2.24 9.80 -5.27
N SER A 137 -3.55 9.92 -5.07
CA SER A 137 -4.25 11.17 -5.31
C SER A 137 -4.43 11.94 -3.99
N ARG A 138 -4.21 13.25 -4.02
CA ARG A 138 -4.51 14.14 -2.89
C ARG A 138 -5.85 14.88 -3.05
N GLU A 139 -6.49 14.75 -4.19
CA GLU A 139 -7.78 15.38 -4.45
C GLU A 139 -8.86 14.61 -3.69
N GLY A 140 -9.26 15.13 -2.53
CA GLY A 140 -10.31 14.51 -1.69
C GLY A 140 -11.63 14.38 -2.46
N VAL A 141 -12.35 13.29 -2.22
CA VAL A 141 -13.66 12.97 -2.83
C VAL A 141 -14.79 13.90 -2.31
N THR A 142 -14.44 14.96 -1.59
CA THR A 142 -15.37 15.92 -1.01
C THR A 142 -15.59 17.10 -1.98
N GLY A 143 -16.60 16.98 -2.80
CA GLY A 143 -17.08 18.06 -3.68
C GLY A 143 -16.77 17.86 -5.17
N MET A 144 -17.83 17.75 -5.98
CA MET A 144 -17.83 17.55 -7.44
C MET A 144 -17.22 16.22 -7.93
N GLN A 145 -17.89 15.13 -7.61
CA GLN A 145 -17.52 13.74 -7.97
C GLN A 145 -17.15 13.56 -9.45
N GLU A 146 -17.82 14.23 -10.38
CA GLU A 146 -17.56 14.11 -11.82
C GLU A 146 -16.20 14.68 -12.26
N LYS A 147 -15.81 15.86 -11.74
CA LYS A 147 -14.51 16.46 -12.07
C LYS A 147 -13.34 15.68 -11.51
N VAL A 148 -13.50 15.12 -10.32
CA VAL A 148 -12.48 14.28 -9.68
C VAL A 148 -12.31 12.96 -10.44
N ALA A 149 -13.42 12.35 -10.88
CA ALA A 149 -13.37 11.11 -11.66
C ALA A 149 -12.73 11.32 -13.04
N ALA A 150 -13.04 12.42 -13.73
CA ALA A 150 -12.45 12.77 -15.03
C ALA A 150 -10.93 13.03 -14.90
N ASN A 151 -10.51 13.78 -13.89
CA ASN A 151 -9.10 14.05 -13.62
C ASN A 151 -8.32 12.76 -13.30
N LEU A 152 -8.95 11.85 -12.56
CA LEU A 152 -8.36 10.55 -12.24
C LEU A 152 -8.18 9.69 -13.51
N ALA A 153 -9.20 9.63 -14.38
CA ALA A 153 -9.14 8.88 -15.63
C ALA A 153 -8.00 9.38 -16.52
N ASP A 154 -7.86 10.69 -16.70
CA ASP A 154 -6.79 11.29 -17.50
C ASP A 154 -5.39 10.98 -16.93
N ARG A 155 -5.24 11.02 -15.60
CA ARG A 155 -3.96 10.69 -14.94
C ARG A 155 -3.59 9.22 -15.10
N ILE A 156 -4.55 8.33 -14.91
CA ILE A 156 -4.35 6.89 -15.11
C ILE A 156 -4.00 6.60 -16.58
N ALA A 157 -4.72 7.23 -17.53
CA ALA A 157 -4.42 7.09 -18.96
C ALA A 157 -2.99 7.50 -19.30
N LYS A 158 -2.49 8.59 -18.70
CA LYS A 158 -1.09 9.01 -18.86
C LYS A 158 -0.10 7.96 -18.35
N ILE A 159 -0.31 7.42 -17.15
CA ILE A 159 0.57 6.38 -16.61
C ILE A 159 0.54 5.14 -17.50
N ARG A 160 -0.63 4.74 -18.00
CA ARG A 160 -0.81 3.59 -18.90
C ARG A 160 -0.07 3.72 -20.24
N GLN A 161 0.25 4.94 -20.69
CA GLN A 161 1.08 5.14 -21.89
C GLN A 161 2.50 4.61 -21.71
N HIS A 162 2.98 4.50 -20.47
CA HIS A 162 4.35 4.13 -20.16
C HIS A 162 4.48 2.70 -19.57
N THR A 163 3.36 2.04 -19.19
CA THR A 163 3.41 0.72 -18.55
C THR A 163 2.16 -0.11 -18.77
N GLY A 164 2.35 -1.44 -18.85
CA GLY A 164 1.28 -2.43 -18.77
C GLY A 164 1.00 -2.96 -17.35
N LEU A 165 1.72 -2.47 -16.33
CA LEU A 165 1.48 -2.89 -14.94
C LEU A 165 0.11 -2.40 -14.46
N PRO A 166 -0.57 -3.16 -13.58
CA PRO A 166 -1.76 -2.68 -12.90
C PRO A 166 -1.52 -1.37 -12.15
N ILE A 167 -2.53 -0.50 -12.11
CA ILE A 167 -2.48 0.77 -11.39
C ILE A 167 -3.45 0.70 -10.22
N ALA A 168 -2.89 0.72 -9.00
CA ALA A 168 -3.63 0.78 -7.76
C ALA A 168 -3.74 2.24 -7.31
N VAL A 169 -4.95 2.68 -6.96
CA VAL A 169 -5.21 4.08 -6.59
C VAL A 169 -5.55 4.20 -5.11
N GLY A 170 -4.73 4.98 -4.39
CA GLY A 170 -5.00 5.44 -3.03
C GLY A 170 -5.55 6.87 -3.03
N PHE A 171 -6.75 7.06 -2.46
CA PHE A 171 -7.50 8.30 -2.65
C PHE A 171 -8.18 8.87 -1.39
N GLY A 172 -7.73 8.51 -0.21
CA GLY A 172 -8.45 8.89 1.02
C GLY A 172 -9.86 8.30 1.09
N ILE A 173 -10.05 7.14 0.47
CA ILE A 173 -11.33 6.44 0.37
C ILE A 173 -11.79 6.02 1.76
N SER A 174 -13.00 6.38 2.10
CA SER A 174 -13.58 6.15 3.43
C SER A 174 -14.90 5.38 3.44
N ASN A 175 -15.49 5.15 2.27
CA ASN A 175 -16.77 4.45 2.14
C ASN A 175 -16.88 3.66 0.82
N PRO A 176 -17.85 2.72 0.71
CA PRO A 176 -18.04 1.87 -0.48
C PRO A 176 -18.33 2.63 -1.78
N GLU A 177 -19.05 3.75 -1.71
CA GLU A 177 -19.38 4.54 -2.90
C GLU A 177 -18.15 5.16 -3.53
N GLN A 178 -17.28 5.74 -2.71
CA GLN A 178 -15.99 6.26 -3.15
C GLN A 178 -15.10 5.16 -3.75
N ALA A 179 -15.06 4.00 -3.10
CA ALA A 179 -14.30 2.85 -3.61
C ALA A 179 -14.80 2.42 -4.99
N ARG A 180 -16.11 2.36 -5.20
CA ARG A 180 -16.73 2.01 -6.49
C ARG A 180 -16.39 3.05 -7.58
N LEU A 181 -16.43 4.34 -7.28
CA LEU A 181 -16.11 5.41 -8.24
C LEU A 181 -14.64 5.30 -8.71
N VAL A 182 -13.71 5.07 -7.81
CA VAL A 182 -12.29 4.90 -8.15
C VAL A 182 -12.08 3.63 -8.97
N ALA A 183 -12.75 2.54 -8.62
CA ALA A 183 -12.65 1.25 -9.31
C ALA A 183 -13.12 1.29 -10.79
N GLN A 184 -13.89 2.30 -11.19
CA GLN A 184 -14.29 2.49 -12.60
C GLN A 184 -13.10 2.83 -13.51
N ASN A 185 -12.03 3.41 -12.97
CA ASN A 185 -10.89 3.91 -13.73
C ASN A 185 -9.57 3.21 -13.37
N ALA A 186 -9.49 2.56 -12.21
CA ALA A 186 -8.30 1.91 -11.68
C ALA A 186 -8.40 0.40 -11.73
N ASP A 187 -7.24 -0.29 -11.75
CA ASP A 187 -7.19 -1.75 -11.66
C ASP A 187 -7.39 -2.24 -10.23
N ALA A 188 -6.96 -1.44 -9.26
CA ALA A 188 -7.15 -1.70 -7.84
C ALA A 188 -7.39 -0.41 -7.05
N VAL A 189 -8.02 -0.56 -5.88
CA VAL A 189 -8.34 0.52 -4.95
C VAL A 189 -7.64 0.26 -3.63
N VAL A 190 -6.86 1.23 -3.15
CA VAL A 190 -6.14 1.13 -1.88
C VAL A 190 -6.89 1.92 -0.80
N VAL A 191 -7.24 1.25 0.29
CA VAL A 191 -7.92 1.84 1.44
C VAL A 191 -7.06 1.65 2.69
N GLY A 192 -6.31 2.66 3.06
CA GLY A 192 -5.41 2.64 4.22
C GLY A 192 -6.07 3.29 5.45
N SER A 193 -6.06 4.62 5.51
CA SER A 193 -6.43 5.40 6.70
C SER A 193 -7.81 5.06 7.26
N ALA A 194 -8.79 4.74 6.42
CA ALA A 194 -10.14 4.38 6.89
C ALA A 194 -10.12 3.04 7.65
N VAL A 195 -9.40 2.04 7.16
CA VAL A 195 -9.23 0.74 7.85
C VAL A 195 -8.45 0.93 9.15
N VAL A 196 -7.36 1.68 9.11
CA VAL A 196 -6.53 2.00 10.30
C VAL A 196 -7.35 2.73 11.36
N ASN A 197 -8.24 3.63 10.95
CA ASN A 197 -9.14 4.35 11.87
C ASN A 197 -10.17 3.40 12.51
N GLN A 198 -10.74 2.47 11.75
CA GLN A 198 -11.61 1.41 12.32
C GLN A 198 -10.87 0.58 13.37
N ILE A 199 -9.62 0.22 13.10
CA ILE A 199 -8.77 -0.49 14.08
C ILE A 199 -8.56 0.36 15.33
N ALA A 200 -8.27 1.66 15.17
CA ALA A 200 -8.05 2.57 16.30
C ALA A 200 -9.29 2.70 17.20
N GLN A 201 -10.49 2.81 16.59
CA GLN A 201 -11.76 2.94 17.31
C GLN A 201 -12.15 1.68 18.09
N HIS A 202 -11.76 0.51 17.60
CA HIS A 202 -12.20 -0.78 18.14
C HIS A 202 -11.08 -1.62 18.77
N GLY A 203 -9.83 -1.13 18.78
CA GLY A 203 -8.62 -1.90 19.08
C GLY A 203 -8.60 -2.69 20.40
N ARG A 204 -9.39 -2.30 21.39
CA ARG A 204 -9.52 -3.00 22.68
C ARG A 204 -10.84 -3.78 22.83
N SER A 205 -11.67 -3.77 21.80
CA SER A 205 -13.00 -4.39 21.81
C SER A 205 -12.95 -5.82 21.26
N ARG A 206 -13.74 -6.73 21.86
CA ARG A 206 -14.00 -8.05 21.27
C ARG A 206 -14.70 -7.95 19.91
N LYS A 207 -15.25 -6.78 19.55
CA LYS A 207 -15.89 -6.49 18.27
C LYS A 207 -14.90 -5.98 17.21
N LEU A 208 -13.60 -5.83 17.52
CA LEU A 208 -12.59 -5.35 16.57
C LEU A 208 -12.65 -6.12 15.25
N VAL A 209 -12.42 -7.42 15.30
CA VAL A 209 -12.36 -8.25 14.07
C VAL A 209 -13.70 -8.24 13.32
N PRO A 210 -14.88 -8.46 13.94
CA PRO A 210 -16.16 -8.36 13.24
C PRO A 210 -16.39 -7.00 12.56
N ASN A 211 -16.10 -5.88 13.26
CA ASN A 211 -16.35 -4.54 12.73
C ASN A 211 -15.42 -4.23 11.55
N VAL A 212 -14.13 -4.49 11.70
CA VAL A 212 -13.15 -4.28 10.61
C VAL A 212 -13.46 -5.18 9.41
N THR A 213 -13.79 -6.45 9.65
CA THR A 213 -14.17 -7.38 8.59
C THR A 213 -15.42 -6.91 7.84
N GLY A 214 -16.45 -6.47 8.56
CA GLY A 214 -17.69 -5.95 7.96
C GLY A 214 -17.45 -4.72 7.11
N PHE A 215 -16.63 -3.79 7.60
CA PHE A 215 -16.24 -2.58 6.86
C PHE A 215 -15.44 -2.93 5.60
N VAL A 216 -14.40 -3.75 5.73
CA VAL A 216 -13.55 -4.16 4.60
C VAL A 216 -14.35 -4.93 3.56
N LYS A 217 -15.25 -5.83 3.99
CA LYS A 217 -16.14 -6.57 3.09
C LYS A 217 -17.03 -5.64 2.26
N SER A 218 -17.61 -4.60 2.87
CA SER A 218 -18.45 -3.63 2.16
C SER A 218 -17.66 -2.88 1.07
N LEU A 219 -16.39 -2.56 1.31
CA LEU A 219 -15.50 -1.95 0.34
C LEU A 219 -15.16 -2.92 -0.81
N ALA A 220 -14.76 -4.15 -0.48
CA ALA A 220 -14.41 -5.17 -1.47
C ALA A 220 -15.60 -5.51 -2.39
N GLU A 221 -16.81 -5.63 -1.83
CA GLU A 221 -18.02 -5.85 -2.62
C GLU A 221 -18.34 -4.67 -3.56
N ALA A 222 -18.13 -3.43 -3.10
CA ALA A 222 -18.38 -2.24 -3.92
C ALA A 222 -17.41 -2.14 -5.12
N VAL A 223 -16.14 -2.52 -4.93
CA VAL A 223 -15.12 -2.54 -5.98
C VAL A 223 -15.41 -3.64 -7.02
N LYS A 224 -15.90 -4.81 -6.58
CA LYS A 224 -16.17 -5.97 -7.46
C LYS A 224 -17.48 -5.88 -8.25
N ARG A 225 -18.41 -5.03 -7.83
CA ARG A 225 -19.67 -4.73 -8.56
C ARG A 225 -19.40 -3.67 -9.64
N ARG A 226 -18.63 -4.03 -10.66
CA ARG A 226 -18.40 -3.20 -11.85
C ARG A 226 -19.60 -3.24 -12.79
#